data_45f5dd81e78f7b416b12cceb1b5406b9
#
_entry.id   45f5dd81e78f7b416b12cceb1b5406b9
#
_cell.length_a   1.000
_cell.length_b   1.000
_cell.length_c   1.000
_cell.angle_alpha   90.00
_cell.angle_beta   90.00
_cell.angle_gamma   90.00
#
_symmetry.space_group_name_H-M   'P 1'
#
loop_
_entity.id
_entity.type
_entity.pdbx_description
1 polymer ?
#
loop_
_entity_poly.entity_id
_entity_poly.type
_entity_poly.pdbx_seq_one_letter_code
_entity_poly.pdbx_strand_id
1 'polypeptide(L)'
;MSLHGGDPVAGVEVAAFPFDPDRLLDSLARASELPRPQFPELEAEMAAYRRPDEGSLRDVGAAWSVLWDSVTNLADSLNAVPPGSPGYAAAYERLRQQYQRLTQSAVGRDRAFRERIGDDRDLASRAAAAADSLRRWEHQAFTSFPELADSALARAEAQVQYSVTNASGIAEFTLTTGSWWLIARWADPENPFRERYWNTALYLSVVGPPVVPLYADNSTLRWRH
;
A
#
# COMPACT_ATOMS: atom_id res chain seq x y z
N MET A 1 -8.66 -2.57 -16.13
CA MET A 1 -7.68 -3.19 -15.21
C MET A 1 -8.45 -3.81 -14.06
N SER A 2 -8.26 -5.08 -13.76
CA SER A 2 -9.00 -5.77 -12.69
C SER A 2 -8.01 -6.42 -11.74
N LEU A 3 -8.13 -6.20 -10.43
CA LEU A 3 -7.08 -6.53 -9.48
C LEU A 3 -7.37 -7.71 -8.54
N HIS A 4 -8.60 -8.08 -8.34
CA HIS A 4 -8.98 -9.28 -7.57
C HIS A 4 -10.28 -9.80 -8.16
N GLY A 5 -10.18 -10.84 -8.96
CA GLY A 5 -11.39 -11.53 -9.43
C GLY A 5 -12.41 -10.71 -10.21
N GLY A 6 -12.07 -9.49 -10.66
CA GLY A 6 -12.94 -8.82 -11.58
C GLY A 6 -13.18 -7.31 -11.45
N ASP A 7 -12.86 -6.66 -10.34
CA ASP A 7 -13.22 -5.25 -10.20
C ASP A 7 -12.25 -4.33 -10.99
N PRO A 8 -12.79 -3.46 -11.86
CA PRO A 8 -12.00 -2.52 -12.62
C PRO A 8 -11.39 -1.44 -11.71
N VAL A 9 -10.16 -1.01 -12.00
CA VAL A 9 -9.50 0.07 -11.29
C VAL A 9 -9.47 1.31 -12.15
N ALA A 10 -10.15 2.34 -11.67
CA ALA A 10 -10.19 3.67 -12.29
C ALA A 10 -9.02 4.54 -11.81
N GLY A 11 -8.67 5.55 -12.62
CA GLY A 11 -7.69 6.57 -12.25
C GLY A 11 -6.24 6.11 -12.31
N VAL A 12 -5.94 4.99 -12.94
CA VAL A 12 -4.57 4.51 -13.16
C VAL A 12 -4.03 5.14 -14.45
N GLU A 13 -2.90 5.84 -14.33
CA GLU A 13 -2.18 6.33 -15.50
C GLU A 13 -1.47 5.15 -16.19
N VAL A 14 -1.64 5.06 -17.50
CA VAL A 14 -0.98 4.10 -18.38
C VAL A 14 -0.20 4.90 -19.42
N ALA A 15 1.08 4.59 -19.58
CA ALA A 15 1.93 5.17 -20.61
C ALA A 15 2.23 4.13 -21.69
N ALA A 16 2.14 4.52 -22.96
CA ALA A 16 2.54 3.72 -24.09
C ALA A 16 3.84 4.26 -24.68
N PHE A 17 4.89 3.45 -24.62
CA PHE A 17 6.22 3.77 -25.16
C PHE A 17 6.47 3.00 -26.46
N PRO A 18 7.05 3.62 -27.51
CA PRO A 18 7.46 2.90 -28.72
C PRO A 18 8.82 2.16 -28.55
N PHE A 19 9.34 2.07 -27.36
CA PHE A 19 10.54 1.31 -26.97
C PHE A 19 10.37 0.79 -25.54
N ASP A 20 11.17 -0.20 -25.13
CA ASP A 20 11.16 -0.73 -23.77
C ASP A 20 11.97 0.19 -22.83
N PRO A 21 11.31 0.99 -21.97
CA PRO A 21 12.01 1.89 -21.04
C PRO A 21 12.76 1.13 -19.96
N ASP A 22 12.26 -0.02 -19.49
CA ASP A 22 12.97 -0.81 -18.45
C ASP A 22 14.28 -1.35 -18.98
N ARG A 23 14.31 -1.84 -20.24
CA ARG A 23 15.54 -2.32 -20.87
C ARG A 23 16.60 -1.22 -20.98
N LEU A 24 16.16 0.01 -21.23
CA LEU A 24 17.05 1.16 -21.29
C LEU A 24 17.59 1.50 -19.91
N LEU A 25 16.72 1.56 -18.88
CA LEU A 25 17.10 1.79 -17.49
C LEU A 25 18.03 0.69 -16.96
N ASP A 26 17.75 -0.57 -17.25
CA ASP A 26 18.60 -1.72 -16.88
C ASP A 26 19.99 -1.64 -17.51
N SER A 27 20.07 -1.12 -18.74
CA SER A 27 21.35 -0.90 -19.43
C SER A 27 22.18 0.17 -18.73
N LEU A 28 21.53 1.29 -18.35
CA LEU A 28 22.16 2.38 -17.61
C LEU A 28 22.57 1.94 -16.20
N ALA A 29 21.72 1.20 -15.51
CA ALA A 29 22.04 0.65 -14.19
C ALA A 29 23.26 -0.24 -14.20
N ARG A 30 23.41 -1.08 -15.24
CA ARG A 30 24.61 -1.94 -15.42
C ARG A 30 25.86 -1.16 -15.80
N ALA A 31 25.72 -0.05 -16.51
CA ALA A 31 26.83 0.82 -16.89
C ALA A 31 27.26 1.78 -15.78
N SER A 32 26.45 1.93 -14.73
CA SER A 32 26.74 2.82 -13.60
C SER A 32 27.96 2.32 -12.82
N GLU A 33 28.90 3.21 -12.57
CA GLU A 33 30.07 2.94 -11.71
C GLU A 33 29.67 2.84 -10.22
N LEU A 34 28.52 3.40 -9.86
CA LEU A 34 28.01 3.38 -8.48
C LEU A 34 27.15 2.15 -8.27
N PRO A 35 27.42 1.34 -7.25
CA PRO A 35 26.56 0.21 -6.93
C PRO A 35 25.17 0.70 -6.49
N ARG A 36 24.15 0.02 -6.97
CA ARG A 36 22.77 0.29 -6.52
C ARG A 36 22.63 0.00 -5.02
N PRO A 37 22.11 0.94 -4.22
CA PRO A 37 21.80 0.69 -2.82
C PRO A 37 20.85 -0.50 -2.65
N GLN A 38 21.10 -1.34 -1.65
CA GLN A 38 20.29 -2.53 -1.35
C GLN A 38 19.87 -2.49 0.12
N PHE A 39 18.62 -2.83 0.38
CA PHE A 39 18.01 -2.81 1.72
C PHE A 39 17.23 -4.08 2.00
N PRO A 40 17.84 -5.29 1.91
CA PRO A 40 17.11 -6.56 1.92
C PRO A 40 16.29 -6.78 3.20
N GLU A 41 16.81 -6.40 4.37
CA GLU A 41 16.09 -6.51 5.64
C GLU A 41 14.88 -5.58 5.70
N LEU A 42 15.07 -4.31 5.30
CA LEU A 42 13.99 -3.34 5.23
C LEU A 42 12.94 -3.72 4.19
N GLU A 43 13.36 -4.21 3.03
CA GLU A 43 12.45 -4.70 1.98
C GLU A 43 11.62 -5.89 2.47
N ALA A 44 12.22 -6.82 3.22
CA ALA A 44 11.49 -7.93 3.82
C ALA A 44 10.48 -7.46 4.87
N GLU A 45 10.84 -6.49 5.70
CA GLU A 45 9.95 -5.91 6.70
C GLU A 45 8.78 -5.14 6.05
N MET A 46 9.05 -4.31 5.05
CA MET A 46 8.02 -3.64 4.26
C MET A 46 7.11 -4.63 3.52
N ALA A 47 7.70 -5.73 3.04
CA ALA A 47 6.95 -6.80 2.39
C ALA A 47 5.99 -7.52 3.33
N ALA A 48 6.39 -7.70 4.57
CA ALA A 48 5.59 -8.32 5.62
C ALA A 48 4.56 -7.36 6.24
N TYR A 49 4.68 -6.06 6.00
CA TYR A 49 3.75 -5.07 6.54
C TYR A 49 2.31 -5.38 6.12
N ARG A 50 1.41 -5.29 7.10
CA ARG A 50 -0.03 -5.37 6.89
C ARG A 50 -0.67 -4.17 7.56
N ARG A 51 -1.46 -3.42 6.80
CA ARG A 51 -2.26 -2.35 7.39
C ARG A 51 -3.14 -2.95 8.50
N PRO A 52 -3.19 -2.33 9.69
CA PRO A 52 -4.09 -2.80 10.74
C PRO A 52 -5.52 -2.88 10.18
N ASP A 53 -6.12 -4.06 10.34
CA ASP A 53 -7.52 -4.25 9.94
C ASP A 53 -8.41 -3.34 10.80
N GLU A 54 -9.26 -2.55 10.16
CA GLU A 54 -10.27 -1.74 10.85
C GLU A 54 -11.20 -2.61 11.72
N GLY A 55 -11.38 -3.88 11.34
CA GLY A 55 -12.12 -4.87 12.12
C GLY A 55 -11.50 -5.11 13.48
N SER A 56 -10.18 -5.27 13.56
CA SER A 56 -9.47 -5.49 14.83
C SER A 56 -9.59 -4.29 15.78
N LEU A 57 -9.64 -3.07 15.26
CA LEU A 57 -9.86 -1.86 16.05
C LEU A 57 -11.33 -1.77 16.52
N ARG A 58 -12.30 -2.19 15.70
CA ARG A 58 -13.72 -2.27 16.07
C ARG A 58 -13.97 -3.34 17.14
N ASP A 59 -13.36 -4.51 17.02
CA ASP A 59 -13.48 -5.60 17.99
C ASP A 59 -12.94 -5.21 19.36
N VAL A 60 -11.82 -4.51 19.41
CA VAL A 60 -11.28 -3.94 20.65
C VAL A 60 -12.23 -2.89 21.24
N GLY A 61 -12.83 -2.05 20.39
CA GLY A 61 -13.85 -1.08 20.79
C GLY A 61 -15.11 -1.74 21.34
N ALA A 62 -15.61 -2.78 20.68
CA ALA A 62 -16.79 -3.55 21.10
C ALA A 62 -16.56 -4.27 22.42
N ALA A 63 -15.39 -4.91 22.62
CA ALA A 63 -15.05 -5.55 23.89
C ALA A 63 -15.00 -4.56 25.06
N TRP A 64 -14.49 -3.35 24.81
CA TRP A 64 -14.46 -2.27 25.81
C TRP A 64 -15.87 -1.77 26.15
N SER A 65 -16.75 -1.62 25.15
CA SER A 65 -18.15 -1.22 25.35
C SER A 65 -18.88 -2.21 26.26
N VAL A 66 -18.74 -3.52 26.03
CA VAL A 66 -19.33 -4.57 26.85
C VAL A 66 -18.84 -4.49 28.31
N LEU A 67 -17.55 -4.24 28.52
CA LEU A 67 -17.01 -4.07 29.89
C LEU A 67 -17.54 -2.79 30.56
N TRP A 68 -17.65 -1.70 29.81
CA TRP A 68 -18.21 -0.45 30.30
C TRP A 68 -19.67 -0.59 30.70
N ASP A 69 -20.49 -1.20 29.86
CA ASP A 69 -21.90 -1.47 30.13
C ASP A 69 -22.08 -2.36 31.38
N SER A 70 -21.19 -3.35 31.55
CA SER A 70 -21.19 -4.19 32.74
C SER A 70 -20.89 -3.40 34.03
N VAL A 71 -19.92 -2.47 33.99
CA VAL A 71 -19.58 -1.60 35.13
C VAL A 71 -20.75 -0.65 35.46
N THR A 72 -21.39 -0.07 34.44
CA THR A 72 -22.53 0.83 34.62
C THR A 72 -23.71 0.09 35.24
N ASN A 73 -24.06 -1.09 34.71
CA ASN A 73 -25.15 -1.91 35.27
C ASN A 73 -24.88 -2.35 36.70
N LEU A 74 -23.65 -2.67 37.06
CA LEU A 74 -23.26 -2.98 38.46
C LEU A 74 -23.33 -1.78 39.37
N ALA A 75 -22.95 -0.58 38.89
CA ALA A 75 -23.06 0.65 39.64
C ALA A 75 -24.54 1.01 39.91
N ASP A 76 -25.41 0.86 38.91
CA ASP A 76 -26.86 1.08 39.07
C ASP A 76 -27.47 0.07 40.05
N SER A 77 -27.06 -1.19 39.96
CA SER A 77 -27.48 -2.22 40.92
C SER A 77 -27.03 -1.95 42.33
N LEU A 78 -25.82 -1.43 42.53
CA LEU A 78 -25.30 -1.03 43.83
C LEU A 78 -26.09 0.15 44.43
N ASN A 79 -26.46 1.13 43.59
CA ASN A 79 -27.25 2.29 44.02
C ASN A 79 -28.66 1.90 44.48
N ALA A 80 -29.18 0.76 44.03
CA ALA A 80 -30.46 0.23 44.45
C ALA A 80 -30.41 -0.55 45.78
N VAL A 81 -29.23 -0.86 46.31
CA VAL A 81 -29.03 -1.61 47.55
C VAL A 81 -28.78 -0.66 48.71
N PRO A 82 -29.52 -0.72 49.82
CA PRO A 82 -29.28 0.17 50.96
C PRO A 82 -27.84 0.00 51.53
N PRO A 83 -27.12 1.12 51.77
CA PRO A 83 -25.82 1.08 52.42
C PRO A 83 -25.90 0.37 53.79
N GLY A 84 -24.94 -0.53 54.05
CA GLY A 84 -24.89 -1.30 55.31
C GLY A 84 -25.69 -2.60 55.33
N SER A 85 -26.43 -2.91 54.22
CA SER A 85 -27.07 -4.24 54.09
C SER A 85 -26.00 -5.33 53.76
N PRO A 86 -26.27 -6.61 54.11
CA PRO A 86 -25.34 -7.69 53.81
C PRO A 86 -25.02 -7.87 52.31
N GLY A 87 -25.94 -7.45 51.45
CA GLY A 87 -25.73 -7.48 49.99
C GLY A 87 -24.86 -6.34 49.43
N TYR A 88 -24.80 -5.22 50.13
CA TYR A 88 -24.08 -4.02 49.69
C TYR A 88 -22.57 -4.27 49.51
N ALA A 89 -21.93 -4.88 50.50
CA ALA A 89 -20.49 -5.17 50.48
C ALA A 89 -20.12 -6.08 49.34
N ALA A 90 -20.93 -7.12 49.06
CA ALA A 90 -20.71 -8.06 47.95
C ALA A 90 -20.92 -7.40 46.57
N ALA A 91 -21.91 -6.52 46.45
CA ALA A 91 -22.15 -5.75 45.22
C ALA A 91 -21.03 -4.77 44.93
N TYR A 92 -20.57 -4.04 45.98
CA TYR A 92 -19.45 -3.10 45.89
C TYR A 92 -18.14 -3.79 45.46
N GLU A 93 -17.84 -4.97 46.02
CA GLU A 93 -16.63 -5.73 45.65
C GLU A 93 -16.68 -6.21 44.19
N ARG A 94 -17.84 -6.66 43.68
CA ARG A 94 -18.02 -7.00 42.26
C ARG A 94 -17.79 -5.78 41.35
N LEU A 95 -18.37 -4.64 41.70
CA LEU A 95 -18.17 -3.38 40.96
C LEU A 95 -16.69 -3.01 40.91
N ARG A 96 -16.01 -3.06 42.06
CA ARG A 96 -14.57 -2.76 42.19
C ARG A 96 -13.73 -3.68 41.27
N GLN A 97 -13.99 -4.98 41.29
CA GLN A 97 -13.28 -5.95 40.45
C GLN A 97 -13.52 -5.71 38.95
N GLN A 98 -14.74 -5.41 38.53
CA GLN A 98 -15.03 -5.08 37.13
C GLN A 98 -14.39 -3.75 36.72
N TYR A 99 -14.40 -2.76 37.55
CA TYR A 99 -13.72 -1.49 37.28
C TYR A 99 -12.20 -1.65 37.16
N GLN A 100 -11.59 -2.49 37.98
CA GLN A 100 -10.16 -2.82 37.84
C GLN A 100 -9.86 -3.55 36.52
N ARG A 101 -10.70 -4.49 36.10
CA ARG A 101 -10.55 -5.18 34.80
C ARG A 101 -10.68 -4.19 33.63
N LEU A 102 -11.65 -3.29 33.69
CA LEU A 102 -11.82 -2.25 32.68
C LEU A 102 -10.57 -1.36 32.58
N THR A 103 -10.06 -0.89 33.72
CA THR A 103 -8.86 -0.03 33.76
C THR A 103 -7.62 -0.77 33.21
N GLN A 104 -7.42 -2.02 33.59
CA GLN A 104 -6.30 -2.83 33.09
C GLN A 104 -6.40 -3.06 31.57
N SER A 105 -7.60 -3.35 31.07
CA SER A 105 -7.86 -3.52 29.63
C SER A 105 -7.59 -2.22 28.87
N ALA A 106 -8.01 -1.08 29.38
CA ALA A 106 -7.78 0.23 28.77
C ALA A 106 -6.28 0.57 28.70
N VAL A 107 -5.54 0.37 29.79
CA VAL A 107 -4.08 0.63 29.85
C VAL A 107 -3.32 -0.31 28.88
N GLY A 108 -3.68 -1.59 28.86
CA GLY A 108 -3.06 -2.56 27.93
C GLY A 108 -3.28 -2.20 26.49
N ARG A 109 -4.49 -1.79 26.12
CA ARG A 109 -4.85 -1.35 24.76
C ARG A 109 -4.09 -0.09 24.35
N ASP A 110 -4.05 0.94 25.23
CA ASP A 110 -3.33 2.19 24.97
C ASP A 110 -1.84 1.95 24.75
N ARG A 111 -1.27 1.00 25.50
CA ARG A 111 0.13 0.62 25.34
C ARG A 111 0.36 -0.05 23.99
N ALA A 112 -0.42 -1.09 23.66
CA ALA A 112 -0.31 -1.80 22.38
C ALA A 112 -0.49 -0.87 21.18
N PHE A 113 -1.44 0.08 21.27
CA PHE A 113 -1.68 1.08 20.24
C PHE A 113 -0.48 2.03 20.07
N ARG A 114 0.11 2.51 21.17
CA ARG A 114 1.29 3.38 21.10
C ARG A 114 2.53 2.67 20.60
N GLU A 115 2.75 1.43 21.00
CA GLU A 115 3.83 0.58 20.48
C GLU A 115 3.67 0.41 18.97
N ARG A 116 2.49 0.02 18.50
CA ARG A 116 2.20 -0.17 17.07
C ARG A 116 2.41 1.11 16.24
N ILE A 117 1.92 2.27 16.71
CA ILE A 117 2.16 3.55 16.03
C ILE A 117 3.66 3.90 15.99
N GLY A 118 4.40 3.57 17.05
CA GLY A 118 5.85 3.76 17.10
C GLY A 118 6.55 2.96 16.02
N ASP A 119 6.25 1.67 15.94
CA ASP A 119 6.82 0.75 14.95
C ASP A 119 6.48 1.17 13.51
N ASP A 120 5.22 1.56 13.24
CA ASP A 120 4.79 2.01 11.92
C ASP A 120 5.51 3.32 11.49
N ARG A 121 5.75 4.24 12.43
CA ARG A 121 6.51 5.48 12.17
C ARG A 121 7.99 5.22 11.91
N ASP A 122 8.60 4.32 12.66
CA ASP A 122 10.00 3.94 12.46
C ASP A 122 10.19 3.29 11.10
N LEU A 123 9.35 2.31 10.75
CA LEU A 123 9.38 1.66 9.43
C LEU A 123 9.20 2.69 8.30
N ALA A 124 8.23 3.60 8.42
CA ALA A 124 7.99 4.65 7.43
C ALA A 124 9.21 5.59 7.28
N SER A 125 9.86 5.96 8.40
CA SER A 125 11.06 6.81 8.40
C SER A 125 12.24 6.12 7.71
N ARG A 126 12.49 4.84 8.02
CA ARG A 126 13.55 4.04 7.39
C ARG A 126 13.27 3.83 5.90
N ALA A 127 12.02 3.55 5.52
CA ALA A 127 11.60 3.42 4.13
C ALA A 127 11.83 4.73 3.35
N ALA A 128 11.48 5.89 3.93
CA ALA A 128 11.72 7.19 3.32
C ALA A 128 13.21 7.47 3.10
N ALA A 129 14.05 7.20 4.11
CA ALA A 129 15.51 7.39 4.00
C ALA A 129 16.13 6.49 2.91
N ALA A 130 15.66 5.24 2.82
CA ALA A 130 16.11 4.32 1.79
C ALA A 130 15.63 4.74 0.39
N ALA A 131 14.39 5.22 0.25
CA ALA A 131 13.85 5.79 -0.99
C ALA A 131 14.67 7.01 -1.44
N ASP A 132 15.06 7.90 -0.52
CA ASP A 132 15.93 9.04 -0.84
C ASP A 132 17.32 8.60 -1.33
N SER A 133 17.85 7.52 -0.76
CA SER A 133 19.12 6.95 -1.21
C SER A 133 19.03 6.38 -2.63
N LEU A 134 17.94 5.66 -2.93
CA LEU A 134 17.66 5.13 -4.27
C LEU A 134 17.47 6.27 -5.28
N ARG A 135 16.68 7.28 -4.98
CA ARG A 135 16.47 8.43 -5.87
C ARG A 135 17.77 9.17 -6.21
N ARG A 136 18.66 9.34 -5.22
CA ARG A 136 19.98 9.93 -5.48
C ARG A 136 20.81 9.06 -6.41
N TRP A 137 20.81 7.75 -6.20
CA TRP A 137 21.50 6.82 -7.08
C TRP A 137 20.91 6.83 -8.49
N GLU A 138 19.59 6.77 -8.63
CA GLU A 138 18.88 6.82 -9.92
C GLU A 138 19.19 8.12 -10.67
N HIS A 139 19.19 9.25 -9.99
CA HIS A 139 19.51 10.54 -10.59
C HIS A 139 20.93 10.53 -11.21
N GLN A 140 21.89 9.86 -10.58
CA GLN A 140 23.25 9.74 -11.09
C GLN A 140 23.36 8.66 -12.17
N ALA A 141 22.82 7.48 -11.92
CA ALA A 141 22.91 6.35 -12.82
C ALA A 141 22.15 6.58 -14.14
N PHE A 142 21.05 7.35 -14.10
CA PHE A 142 20.16 7.58 -15.23
C PHE A 142 20.29 8.98 -15.86
N THR A 143 21.40 9.67 -15.61
CA THR A 143 21.65 11.02 -16.16
C THR A 143 21.51 11.08 -17.68
N SER A 144 21.92 10.04 -18.40
CA SER A 144 21.84 9.97 -19.86
C SER A 144 20.49 9.40 -20.37
N PHE A 145 19.54 9.08 -19.49
CA PHE A 145 18.25 8.50 -19.90
C PHE A 145 17.46 9.41 -20.85
N PRO A 146 17.34 10.73 -20.62
CA PRO A 146 16.59 11.60 -21.53
C PRO A 146 17.14 11.57 -22.97
N GLU A 147 18.44 11.68 -23.14
CA GLU A 147 19.09 11.68 -24.47
C GLU A 147 18.90 10.36 -25.20
N LEU A 148 18.99 9.24 -24.47
CA LEU A 148 18.76 7.91 -25.04
C LEU A 148 17.31 7.67 -25.37
N ALA A 149 16.38 8.16 -24.52
CA ALA A 149 14.96 8.09 -24.78
C ALA A 149 14.58 8.91 -26.01
N ASP A 150 15.08 10.15 -26.15
CA ASP A 150 14.87 11.00 -27.32
C ASP A 150 15.38 10.32 -28.60
N SER A 151 16.56 9.70 -28.52
CA SER A 151 17.12 8.93 -29.64
C SER A 151 16.28 7.70 -29.98
N ALA A 152 15.64 7.06 -29.01
CA ALA A 152 14.74 5.93 -29.23
C ALA A 152 13.42 6.39 -29.86
N LEU A 153 12.85 7.50 -29.39
CA LEU A 153 11.65 8.13 -29.95
C LEU A 153 11.86 8.54 -31.41
N ALA A 154 12.99 9.19 -31.70
CA ALA A 154 13.34 9.61 -33.06
C ALA A 154 13.46 8.41 -34.02
N ARG A 155 14.04 7.30 -33.55
CA ARG A 155 14.15 6.05 -34.35
C ARG A 155 12.81 5.37 -34.58
N ALA A 156 11.91 5.46 -33.60
CA ALA A 156 10.57 4.89 -33.70
C ALA A 156 9.61 5.78 -34.51
N GLU A 157 9.99 7.03 -34.80
CA GLU A 157 9.13 8.05 -35.44
C GLU A 157 7.78 8.19 -34.69
N ALA A 158 7.80 8.05 -33.36
CA ALA A 158 6.62 8.06 -32.52
C ALA A 158 6.86 8.77 -31.19
N GLN A 159 5.78 9.17 -30.54
CA GLN A 159 5.80 9.84 -29.25
C GLN A 159 5.22 8.96 -28.17
N VAL A 160 5.66 9.15 -26.92
CA VAL A 160 5.01 8.53 -25.77
C VAL A 160 3.58 9.06 -25.65
N GLN A 161 2.63 8.16 -25.43
CA GLN A 161 1.24 8.51 -25.20
C GLN A 161 0.83 8.15 -23.78
N TYR A 162 -0.04 8.97 -23.18
CA TYR A 162 -0.56 8.77 -21.85
C TYR A 162 -2.09 8.69 -21.90
N SER A 163 -2.65 7.82 -21.09
CA SER A 163 -4.08 7.70 -20.90
C SER A 163 -4.35 7.30 -19.45
N VAL A 164 -5.54 7.61 -18.95
CA VAL A 164 -5.96 7.26 -17.58
C VAL A 164 -7.16 6.33 -17.67
N THR A 165 -7.16 5.27 -16.85
CA THR A 165 -8.30 4.34 -16.81
C THR A 165 -9.57 5.04 -16.34
N ASN A 166 -10.67 4.84 -17.08
CA ASN A 166 -12.00 5.32 -16.74
C ASN A 166 -12.65 4.48 -15.60
N ALA A 167 -13.91 4.76 -15.28
CA ALA A 167 -14.67 4.03 -14.26
C ALA A 167 -14.79 2.52 -14.53
N SER A 168 -14.68 2.10 -15.80
CA SER A 168 -14.64 0.69 -16.19
C SER A 168 -13.23 0.11 -16.24
N GLY A 169 -12.22 0.84 -15.76
CA GLY A 169 -10.82 0.40 -15.76
C GLY A 169 -10.17 0.34 -17.16
N ILE A 170 -10.70 1.08 -18.14
CA ILE A 170 -10.23 1.07 -19.53
C ILE A 170 -9.46 2.36 -19.82
N ALA A 171 -8.23 2.22 -20.35
CA ALA A 171 -7.45 3.29 -20.95
C ALA A 171 -7.38 3.06 -22.46
N GLU A 172 -7.61 4.10 -23.26
CA GLU A 172 -7.62 4.03 -24.72
C GLU A 172 -6.44 4.81 -25.30
N PHE A 173 -5.85 4.28 -26.38
CA PHE A 173 -4.72 4.87 -27.08
C PHE A 173 -4.95 4.86 -28.58
N THR A 174 -4.39 5.86 -29.27
CA THR A 174 -4.30 5.89 -30.73
C THR A 174 -2.83 5.72 -31.12
N LEU A 175 -2.42 4.47 -31.35
CA LEU A 175 -1.04 4.11 -31.61
C LEU A 175 -0.86 3.73 -33.08
N THR A 176 0.33 3.97 -33.62
CA THR A 176 0.74 3.50 -34.96
C THR A 176 1.10 2.03 -34.92
N THR A 177 1.11 1.36 -36.08
CA THR A 177 1.59 -0.01 -36.20
C THR A 177 3.03 -0.14 -35.74
N GLY A 178 3.35 -1.26 -35.09
CA GLY A 178 4.70 -1.52 -34.58
C GLY A 178 4.70 -2.06 -33.15
N SER A 179 5.89 -2.05 -32.54
CA SER A 179 6.09 -2.51 -31.16
C SER A 179 5.88 -1.37 -30.16
N TRP A 180 5.12 -1.65 -29.13
CA TRP A 180 4.83 -0.74 -28.03
C TRP A 180 4.98 -1.44 -26.69
N TRP A 181 5.23 -0.67 -25.63
CA TRP A 181 5.30 -1.13 -24.25
C TRP A 181 4.33 -0.32 -23.40
N LEU A 182 3.37 -1.00 -22.81
CA LEU A 182 2.42 -0.39 -21.90
C LEU A 182 2.98 -0.46 -20.48
N ILE A 183 3.18 0.70 -19.89
CA ILE A 183 3.68 0.87 -18.53
C ILE A 183 2.54 1.40 -17.66
N ALA A 184 2.27 0.73 -16.56
CA ALA A 184 1.34 1.20 -15.56
C ALA A 184 1.89 0.98 -14.15
N ARG A 185 1.51 1.87 -13.22
CA ARG A 185 1.84 1.76 -11.79
C ARG A 185 0.59 1.96 -10.97
N TRP A 186 0.42 1.14 -9.96
CA TRP A 186 -0.69 1.25 -9.04
C TRP A 186 -0.25 0.94 -7.61
N ALA A 187 -0.49 1.90 -6.70
CA ALA A 187 -0.17 1.72 -5.30
C ALA A 187 -1.02 0.60 -4.70
N ASP A 188 -0.39 -0.31 -3.97
CA ASP A 188 -1.10 -1.38 -3.28
C ASP A 188 -1.93 -0.77 -2.12
N PRO A 189 -3.27 -0.93 -2.12
CA PRO A 189 -4.12 -0.36 -1.07
C PRO A 189 -3.89 -1.01 0.30
N GLU A 190 -3.41 -2.24 0.33
CA GLU A 190 -3.17 -2.99 1.56
C GLU A 190 -1.77 -2.73 2.14
N ASN A 191 -0.83 -2.31 1.29
CA ASN A 191 0.55 -2.08 1.71
C ASN A 191 1.12 -0.78 1.09
N PRO A 192 1.26 0.30 1.88
CA PRO A 192 1.70 1.60 1.37
C PRO A 192 3.14 1.61 0.84
N PHE A 193 3.93 0.58 1.16
CA PHE A 193 5.31 0.45 0.71
C PHE A 193 5.42 -0.31 -0.61
N ARG A 194 4.33 -0.77 -1.19
CA ARG A 194 4.30 -1.56 -2.42
C ARG A 194 3.53 -0.87 -3.51
N GLU A 195 3.94 -1.15 -4.75
CA GLU A 195 3.18 -0.86 -5.94
C GLU A 195 3.15 -2.08 -6.86
N ARG A 196 2.08 -2.19 -7.62
CA ARG A 196 2.01 -3.08 -8.78
C ARG A 196 2.53 -2.34 -9.99
N TYR A 197 3.35 -3.01 -10.73
CA TYR A 197 4.00 -2.48 -11.93
C TYR A 197 3.74 -3.41 -13.11
N TRP A 198 3.35 -2.84 -14.20
CA TRP A 198 3.20 -3.52 -15.48
C TRP A 198 4.18 -2.94 -16.49
N ASN A 199 4.87 -3.82 -17.19
CA ASN A 199 5.61 -3.53 -18.43
C ASN A 199 5.23 -4.60 -19.42
N THR A 200 4.26 -4.30 -20.29
CA THR A 200 3.67 -5.27 -21.20
C THR A 200 3.99 -4.88 -22.62
N ALA A 201 4.77 -5.74 -23.30
CA ALA A 201 5.07 -5.58 -24.72
C ALA A 201 3.83 -5.89 -25.57
N LEU A 202 3.62 -5.08 -26.59
CA LEU A 202 2.49 -5.15 -27.51
C LEU A 202 3.00 -4.94 -28.92
N TYR A 203 2.54 -5.76 -29.86
CA TYR A 203 2.77 -5.54 -31.28
C TYR A 203 1.46 -5.24 -31.98
N LEU A 204 1.37 -4.02 -32.55
CA LEU A 204 0.20 -3.58 -33.30
C LEU A 204 0.36 -3.91 -34.81
N SER A 205 -0.56 -4.70 -35.30
CA SER A 205 -0.74 -4.96 -36.71
C SER A 205 -2.01 -4.26 -37.24
N VAL A 206 -2.22 -4.26 -38.54
CA VAL A 206 -3.37 -3.60 -39.19
C VAL A 206 -4.74 -4.22 -38.83
N VAL A 207 -4.78 -5.31 -38.08
CA VAL A 207 -6.00 -6.09 -37.82
C VAL A 207 -6.53 -5.75 -36.40
N GLY A 208 -7.41 -4.74 -36.34
CA GLY A 208 -8.25 -4.40 -35.18
C GLY A 208 -7.52 -3.95 -33.93
N PRO A 209 -8.21 -3.23 -33.03
CA PRO A 209 -7.62 -2.78 -31.76
C PRO A 209 -7.47 -3.98 -30.79
N PRO A 210 -6.24 -4.29 -30.33
CA PRO A 210 -6.08 -5.30 -29.30
C PRO A 210 -6.55 -4.80 -27.93
N VAL A 211 -7.13 -5.70 -27.14
CA VAL A 211 -7.38 -5.47 -25.71
C VAL A 211 -6.24 -6.12 -24.93
N VAL A 212 -5.51 -5.31 -24.18
CA VAL A 212 -4.40 -5.78 -23.33
C VAL A 212 -4.86 -5.77 -21.88
N PRO A 213 -5.07 -6.94 -21.27
CA PRO A 213 -5.49 -6.98 -19.87
C PRO A 213 -4.28 -6.73 -18.94
N LEU A 214 -4.47 -5.84 -17.96
CA LEU A 214 -3.53 -5.61 -16.87
C LEU A 214 -4.15 -6.17 -15.59
N TYR A 215 -3.78 -7.40 -15.24
CA TYR A 215 -4.25 -8.10 -14.05
C TYR A 215 -3.18 -8.13 -12.96
N ALA A 216 -3.57 -8.50 -11.74
CA ALA A 216 -2.64 -8.73 -10.66
C ALA A 216 -1.57 -9.77 -11.03
N ASP A 217 -1.98 -10.83 -11.71
CA ASP A 217 -1.15 -11.98 -12.03
C ASP A 217 -0.07 -11.69 -13.10
N ASN A 218 -0.27 -10.67 -13.94
CA ASN A 218 0.73 -10.22 -14.90
C ASN A 218 1.46 -8.94 -14.48
N SER A 219 1.36 -8.56 -13.21
CA SER A 219 2.09 -7.46 -12.61
C SER A 219 3.30 -7.95 -11.83
N THR A 220 4.30 -7.09 -11.70
CA THR A 220 5.40 -7.27 -10.75
C THR A 220 5.12 -6.42 -9.51
N LEU A 221 5.23 -7.01 -8.32
CA LEU A 221 5.24 -6.23 -7.08
C LEU A 221 6.61 -5.59 -6.91
N ARG A 222 6.63 -4.29 -6.77
CA ARG A 222 7.85 -3.50 -6.55
C ARG A 222 7.74 -2.72 -5.25
N TRP A 223 8.87 -2.35 -4.69
CA TRP A 223 8.90 -1.36 -3.65
C TRP A 223 8.58 0.02 -4.25
N ARG A 224 7.67 0.74 -3.60
CA ARG A 224 7.28 2.10 -3.95
C ARG A 224 8.27 3.09 -3.32
N HIS A 225 9.11 3.73 -4.12
CA HIS A 225 10.09 4.75 -3.69
C HIS A 225 9.94 6.08 -4.44
#